data_106e6847b23a8e3488bb589dedaa63a8
#
_entry.id   106e6847b23a8e3488bb589dedaa63a8
#
_cell.length_a   1.000
_cell.length_b   1.000
_cell.length_c   1.000
_cell.angle_alpha   90.00
_cell.angle_beta   90.00
_cell.angle_gamma   90.00
#
_symmetry.space_group_name_H-M   'P 1'
#
loop_
_entity.id
_entity.type
_entity.pdbx_description
1 polymer ?
#
loop_
_entity_poly.entity_id
_entity_poly.type
_entity_poly.pdbx_seq_one_letter_code
_entity_poly.pdbx_strand_id
1 'polypeptide(L)'
;MAIEASYTKVKVTPPLGLRLGGYAHRLGKPAREIHDDLYARLLMLTTADAEVVIVQLDLLGLYRQDALMIREAVSKATGVERGNVIVASTHTHSAPETIIPMWPNTLPYSEGERRLYDEWFSGVVGKVSEAARELNGTGKAEVAIGIGEAGGLCFNRSFKGGLVDEELPILVVKIGNRRIALPNYACHPVCNTDLGFSADYPGVVYESLLGRGVESIFITGATGDIDPVRKGRGYMGYLGESLASVVVNVLGSLRPIGHTMDVVNIGLRLPARVVDGELARARYEEALKRVMGKGGLPNEPTESIWADEDYLRLMYSDEEYAVSKVSEANIDTEVTLLRLGDLLLVAIPGEPFVETGLAIKSRAVELGFRVTMVAGYVNDYVGYIPTKASFIMNTYEARLARWSRVTEEAEGLVRGEVFNAIKNIK
;
A
#
# COMPACT_ATOMS: atom_id res chain seq x y z
N MET A 1 -32.28 2.96 -6.15
CA MET A 1 -31.88 4.40 -6.29
C MET A 1 -30.63 4.47 -7.12
N ALA A 2 -30.31 5.61 -7.75
CA ALA A 2 -29.09 5.78 -8.53
C ALA A 2 -27.89 5.86 -7.56
N ILE A 3 -26.71 5.49 -8.01
CA ILE A 3 -25.46 5.78 -7.30
C ILE A 3 -25.18 7.28 -7.42
N GLU A 4 -24.78 7.89 -6.33
CA GLU A 4 -24.21 9.24 -6.30
C GLU A 4 -22.74 9.17 -5.95
N ALA A 5 -21.94 10.12 -6.46
CA ALA A 5 -20.53 10.16 -6.18
C ALA A 5 -19.99 11.59 -6.12
N SER A 6 -18.88 11.75 -5.43
CA SER A 6 -18.05 12.95 -5.42
C SER A 6 -16.59 12.58 -5.38
N TYR A 7 -15.73 13.40 -6.02
CA TYR A 7 -14.29 13.17 -6.08
C TYR A 7 -13.52 14.47 -5.93
N THR A 8 -12.49 14.41 -5.10
CA THR A 8 -11.52 15.48 -4.94
C THR A 8 -10.11 14.93 -4.74
N LYS A 9 -9.10 15.79 -4.87
CA LYS A 9 -7.70 15.48 -4.54
C LYS A 9 -7.02 16.67 -3.92
N VAL A 10 -6.06 16.39 -3.02
CA VAL A 10 -5.27 17.43 -2.36
C VAL A 10 -3.79 17.05 -2.34
N LYS A 11 -2.92 18.04 -2.55
CA LYS A 11 -1.48 17.86 -2.53
C LYS A 11 -0.97 17.67 -1.11
N VAL A 12 -0.21 16.58 -0.91
CA VAL A 12 0.40 16.19 0.37
C VAL A 12 1.92 16.09 0.32
N THR A 13 2.53 16.53 -0.79
CA THR A 13 4.00 16.53 -0.95
C THR A 13 4.65 17.18 0.27
N PRO A 14 5.62 16.51 0.90
CA PRO A 14 6.33 17.03 2.08
C PRO A 14 7.35 18.10 1.69
N PRO A 15 7.83 18.88 2.67
CA PRO A 15 9.02 19.69 2.47
C PRO A 15 10.25 18.77 2.29
N LEU A 16 11.29 19.28 1.62
CA LEU A 16 12.60 18.62 1.59
C LEU A 16 13.16 18.51 3.02
N GLY A 17 13.94 17.48 3.27
CA GLY A 17 14.54 17.23 4.59
C GLY A 17 13.93 16.02 5.32
N LEU A 18 12.77 15.50 4.88
CA LEU A 18 12.25 14.23 5.37
C LEU A 18 12.94 13.04 4.68
N ARG A 19 13.16 11.96 5.44
CA ARG A 19 13.70 10.70 4.93
C ARG A 19 12.69 10.02 4.01
N LEU A 20 13.22 9.30 3.02
CA LEU A 20 12.45 8.44 2.11
C LEU A 20 12.35 7.04 2.68
N GLY A 21 11.14 6.47 2.69
CA GLY A 21 10.89 5.11 3.16
C GLY A 21 11.23 4.02 2.14
N GLY A 22 11.14 2.76 2.61
CA GLY A 22 11.15 1.56 1.79
C GLY A 22 12.51 0.98 1.41
N TYR A 23 13.58 1.78 1.37
CA TYR A 23 14.91 1.31 0.95
C TYR A 23 16.00 1.49 2.02
N ALA A 24 16.52 0.37 2.54
CA ALA A 24 17.61 0.39 3.51
C ALA A 24 18.91 1.01 2.98
N HIS A 25 19.18 0.85 1.66
CA HIS A 25 20.39 1.38 1.02
C HIS A 25 20.42 2.93 0.96
N ARG A 26 19.32 3.60 1.23
CA ARG A 26 19.27 5.07 1.38
C ARG A 26 19.89 5.57 2.69
N LEU A 27 20.14 4.68 3.66
CA LEU A 27 20.86 4.97 4.91
C LEU A 27 20.25 6.16 5.67
N GLY A 28 18.92 6.27 5.70
CA GLY A 28 18.21 7.35 6.39
C GLY A 28 18.46 8.75 5.82
N LYS A 29 18.96 8.86 4.58
CA LYS A 29 19.17 10.17 3.95
C LYS A 29 17.85 10.82 3.58
N PRO A 30 17.75 12.16 3.78
CA PRO A 30 16.57 12.92 3.39
C PRO A 30 16.45 13.03 1.87
N ALA A 31 15.23 13.30 1.41
CA ALA A 31 14.98 13.66 0.02
C ALA A 31 15.74 14.94 -0.36
N ARG A 32 16.34 14.94 -1.56
CA ARG A 32 17.11 16.05 -2.13
C ARG A 32 16.31 16.84 -3.18
N GLU A 33 15.29 16.23 -3.74
CA GLU A 33 14.45 16.81 -4.80
C GLU A 33 13.03 16.25 -4.78
N ILE A 34 12.15 16.87 -5.54
CA ILE A 34 10.78 16.42 -5.78
C ILE A 34 10.67 16.16 -7.27
N HIS A 35 10.50 14.89 -7.66
CA HIS A 35 10.33 14.52 -9.07
C HIS A 35 8.90 14.77 -9.53
N ASP A 36 7.94 14.41 -8.69
CA ASP A 36 6.52 14.67 -8.89
C ASP A 36 5.82 14.84 -7.52
N ASP A 37 4.68 15.52 -7.55
CA ASP A 37 3.90 15.79 -6.36
C ASP A 37 3.15 14.57 -5.86
N LEU A 38 3.11 14.42 -4.53
CA LEU A 38 2.32 13.39 -3.85
C LEU A 38 0.92 13.93 -3.52
N TYR A 39 -0.10 13.10 -3.73
CA TYR A 39 -1.50 13.47 -3.49
C TYR A 39 -2.21 12.51 -2.55
N ALA A 40 -3.23 13.03 -1.88
CA ALA A 40 -4.35 12.25 -1.38
C ALA A 40 -5.52 12.44 -2.35
N ARG A 41 -6.15 11.34 -2.76
CA ARG A 41 -7.31 11.29 -3.66
C ARG A 41 -8.47 10.67 -2.93
N LEU A 42 -9.62 11.35 -2.96
CA LEU A 42 -10.79 10.97 -2.21
C LEU A 42 -11.96 10.75 -3.16
N LEU A 43 -12.59 9.59 -3.06
CA LEU A 43 -13.83 9.25 -3.78
C LEU A 43 -14.89 8.84 -2.77
N MET A 44 -16.02 9.54 -2.78
CA MET A 44 -17.22 9.15 -2.05
C MET A 44 -18.21 8.52 -2.99
N LEU A 45 -18.80 7.40 -2.57
CA LEU A 45 -19.89 6.72 -3.24
C LEU A 45 -21.05 6.59 -2.26
N THR A 46 -22.24 6.93 -2.73
CA THR A 46 -23.49 6.85 -1.94
C THR A 46 -24.54 6.06 -2.72
N THR A 47 -25.16 5.10 -2.06
CA THR A 47 -26.32 4.34 -2.56
C THR A 47 -27.46 4.44 -1.55
N ALA A 48 -28.56 3.72 -1.79
CA ALA A 48 -29.62 3.59 -0.80
C ALA A 48 -29.20 2.77 0.42
N ASP A 49 -28.21 1.91 0.26
CA ASP A 49 -27.85 0.88 1.23
C ASP A 49 -26.69 1.33 2.13
N ALA A 50 -25.73 2.07 1.56
CA ALA A 50 -24.52 2.48 2.26
C ALA A 50 -23.85 3.73 1.63
N GLU A 51 -22.93 4.32 2.41
CA GLU A 51 -21.98 5.33 1.95
C GLU A 51 -20.57 4.86 2.24
N VAL A 52 -19.64 5.12 1.33
CA VAL A 52 -18.21 4.78 1.50
C VAL A 52 -17.34 5.93 0.99
N VAL A 53 -16.23 6.17 1.68
CA VAL A 53 -15.17 7.06 1.19
C VAL A 53 -13.88 6.25 1.01
N ILE A 54 -13.36 6.22 -0.20
CA ILE A 54 -12.03 5.68 -0.49
C ILE A 54 -11.05 6.86 -0.47
N VAL A 55 -10.04 6.79 0.39
CA VAL A 55 -8.94 7.74 0.49
C VAL A 55 -7.67 7.02 0.07
N GLN A 56 -7.10 7.39 -1.07
CA GLN A 56 -5.83 6.85 -1.52
C GLN A 56 -4.74 7.92 -1.32
N LEU A 57 -3.59 7.51 -0.76
CA LEU A 57 -2.44 8.38 -0.54
C LEU A 57 -1.20 7.83 -1.28
N ASP A 58 -0.42 8.74 -1.87
CA ASP A 58 0.88 8.41 -2.46
C ASP A 58 1.94 8.31 -1.35
N LEU A 59 1.77 7.32 -0.46
CA LEU A 59 2.63 7.04 0.70
C LEU A 59 3.09 5.59 0.70
N LEU A 60 4.14 5.30 1.48
CA LEU A 60 4.66 3.95 1.66
C LEU A 60 3.65 3.01 2.32
N GLY A 61 2.99 3.46 3.37
CA GLY A 61 2.00 2.74 4.16
C GLY A 61 1.69 3.54 5.41
N LEU A 62 0.66 3.14 6.12
CA LEU A 62 0.26 3.77 7.38
C LEU A 62 0.00 2.71 8.44
N TYR A 63 0.59 2.85 9.62
CA TYR A 63 0.17 2.06 10.75
C TYR A 63 -1.27 2.37 11.12
N ARG A 64 -1.92 1.41 11.79
CA ARG A 64 -3.33 1.50 12.19
C ARG A 64 -3.67 2.85 12.86
N GLN A 65 -2.82 3.32 13.75
CA GLN A 65 -3.04 4.58 14.45
C GLN A 65 -3.12 5.77 13.49
N ASP A 66 -2.21 5.85 12.52
CA ASP A 66 -2.16 6.93 11.55
C ASP A 66 -3.33 6.86 10.57
N ALA A 67 -3.66 5.66 10.10
CA ALA A 67 -4.85 5.42 9.27
C ALA A 67 -6.14 5.80 10.00
N LEU A 68 -6.27 5.48 11.30
CA LEU A 68 -7.41 5.87 12.12
C LEU A 68 -7.54 7.39 12.27
N MET A 69 -6.44 8.14 12.37
CA MET A 69 -6.49 9.62 12.40
C MET A 69 -7.13 10.17 11.11
N ILE A 70 -6.76 9.63 9.96
CA ILE A 70 -7.34 10.03 8.66
C ILE A 70 -8.81 9.61 8.58
N ARG A 71 -9.14 8.36 8.94
CA ARG A 71 -10.52 7.84 8.93
C ARG A 71 -11.45 8.68 9.79
N GLU A 72 -11.01 9.06 10.99
CA GLU A 72 -11.77 9.93 11.88
C GLU A 72 -11.95 11.33 11.32
N ALA A 73 -10.89 11.92 10.73
CA ALA A 73 -10.96 13.24 10.14
C ALA A 73 -11.94 13.28 8.95
N VAL A 74 -11.90 12.26 8.08
CA VAL A 74 -12.82 12.13 6.94
C VAL A 74 -14.25 11.85 7.41
N SER A 75 -14.45 10.93 8.35
CA SER A 75 -15.76 10.64 8.94
C SER A 75 -16.42 11.89 9.55
N LYS A 76 -15.67 12.70 10.30
CA LYS A 76 -16.16 13.97 10.85
C LYS A 76 -16.50 15.00 9.77
N ALA A 77 -15.77 15.01 8.67
CA ALA A 77 -15.96 15.98 7.59
C ALA A 77 -17.14 15.63 6.67
N THR A 78 -17.41 14.34 6.46
CA THR A 78 -18.42 13.85 5.52
C THR A 78 -19.70 13.35 6.20
N GLY A 79 -19.64 12.97 7.47
CA GLY A 79 -20.73 12.25 8.17
C GLY A 79 -20.75 10.75 7.92
N VAL A 80 -19.93 10.23 6.99
CA VAL A 80 -19.83 8.78 6.69
C VAL A 80 -19.29 8.05 7.91
N GLU A 81 -19.86 6.89 8.23
CA GLU A 81 -19.37 6.04 9.32
C GLU A 81 -17.89 5.73 9.16
N ARG A 82 -17.10 5.85 10.24
CA ARG A 82 -15.65 5.61 10.21
C ARG A 82 -15.29 4.23 9.64
N GLY A 83 -16.10 3.21 9.91
CA GLY A 83 -15.94 1.87 9.34
C GLY A 83 -15.99 1.83 7.82
N ASN A 84 -16.69 2.78 7.21
CA ASN A 84 -16.86 2.91 5.77
C ASN A 84 -15.85 3.87 5.12
N VAL A 85 -14.87 4.37 5.87
CA VAL A 85 -13.74 5.11 5.30
C VAL A 85 -12.57 4.14 5.09
N ILE A 86 -12.21 3.91 3.83
CA ILE A 86 -11.15 3.00 3.39
C ILE A 86 -9.93 3.83 3.05
N VAL A 87 -8.83 3.68 3.80
CA VAL A 87 -7.58 4.42 3.59
C VAL A 87 -6.53 3.50 2.99
N ALA A 88 -6.15 3.74 1.75
CA ALA A 88 -5.18 2.95 0.99
C ALA A 88 -3.91 3.75 0.70
N SER A 89 -2.76 3.12 0.77
CA SER A 89 -1.48 3.68 0.31
C SER A 89 -1.07 3.05 -1.01
N THR A 90 -0.41 3.84 -1.90
CA THR A 90 0.18 3.28 -3.13
C THR A 90 1.39 2.41 -2.87
N HIS A 91 1.99 2.53 -1.71
CA HIS A 91 3.26 1.88 -1.36
C HIS A 91 4.46 2.37 -2.17
N THR A 92 4.43 3.63 -2.63
CA THR A 92 5.63 4.19 -3.26
C THR A 92 6.80 4.20 -2.28
N HIS A 93 7.94 3.67 -2.72
CA HIS A 93 9.20 3.74 -1.97
C HIS A 93 9.90 5.10 -2.12
N SER A 94 9.20 6.09 -2.65
CA SER A 94 9.71 7.46 -2.85
C SER A 94 8.83 8.52 -2.18
N ALA A 95 8.16 8.13 -1.09
CA ALA A 95 7.44 8.99 -0.17
C ALA A 95 8.17 9.05 1.19
N PRO A 96 7.77 9.93 2.12
CA PRO A 96 8.32 9.95 3.47
C PRO A 96 8.22 8.59 4.17
N GLU A 97 9.16 8.37 5.08
CA GLU A 97 9.27 7.13 5.87
C GLU A 97 8.14 7.05 6.92
N THR A 98 6.90 6.79 6.47
CA THR A 98 5.70 6.66 7.32
C THR A 98 5.66 5.33 8.08
N ILE A 99 6.46 4.37 7.65
CA ILE A 99 6.73 3.13 8.38
C ILE A 99 8.06 3.32 9.12
N ILE A 100 8.27 2.59 10.21
CA ILE A 100 9.49 2.65 11.01
C ILE A 100 10.75 2.67 10.13
N PRO A 101 11.76 3.48 10.51
CA PRO A 101 13.04 3.54 9.82
C PRO A 101 13.65 2.15 9.61
N MET A 102 14.24 1.95 8.44
CA MET A 102 14.93 0.68 8.11
C MET A 102 16.14 0.38 8.99
N TRP A 103 16.63 1.37 9.75
CA TRP A 103 17.75 1.25 10.69
C TRP A 103 17.34 1.81 12.05
N PRO A 104 16.38 1.19 12.76
CA PRO A 104 15.72 1.83 13.91
C PRO A 104 16.62 2.12 15.10
N ASN A 105 17.69 1.37 15.30
CA ASN A 105 18.67 1.58 16.39
C ASN A 105 19.97 2.21 15.88
N THR A 106 20.41 1.90 14.67
CA THR A 106 21.67 2.38 14.08
C THR A 106 21.56 3.81 13.56
N LEU A 107 20.41 4.17 12.94
CA LEU A 107 20.14 5.50 12.38
C LEU A 107 18.77 6.01 12.85
N PRO A 108 18.54 6.19 14.15
CA PRO A 108 17.25 6.67 14.67
C PRO A 108 16.98 8.10 14.17
N TYR A 109 15.72 8.51 14.19
CA TYR A 109 15.37 9.91 13.96
C TYR A 109 15.98 10.80 15.04
N SER A 110 16.56 11.93 14.63
CA SER A 110 16.82 13.03 15.53
C SER A 110 15.49 13.70 15.97
N GLU A 111 15.52 14.46 17.05
CA GLU A 111 14.34 15.23 17.51
C GLU A 111 13.84 16.21 16.43
N GLY A 112 14.73 16.82 15.65
CA GLY A 112 14.38 17.72 14.56
C GLY A 112 13.66 17.00 13.41
N GLU A 113 14.16 15.83 13.00
CA GLU A 113 13.52 15.00 11.96
C GLU A 113 12.13 14.52 12.42
N ARG A 114 12.03 14.07 13.69
CA ARG A 114 10.76 13.64 14.27
C ARG A 114 9.72 14.77 14.25
N ARG A 115 10.11 15.96 14.73
CA ARG A 115 9.22 17.12 14.73
C ARG A 115 8.78 17.51 13.30
N LEU A 116 9.71 17.53 12.34
CA LEU A 116 9.39 17.85 10.94
C LEU A 116 8.39 16.83 10.35
N TYR A 117 8.57 15.55 10.68
CA TYR A 117 7.64 14.50 10.29
C TYR A 117 6.24 14.69 10.91
N ASP A 118 6.19 14.91 12.22
CA ASP A 118 4.93 15.06 12.96
C ASP A 118 4.13 16.29 12.49
N GLU A 119 4.81 17.42 12.23
CA GLU A 119 4.22 18.64 11.66
C GLU A 119 3.67 18.38 10.25
N TRP A 120 4.44 17.72 9.40
CA TRP A 120 4.00 17.39 8.05
C TRP A 120 2.81 16.43 8.07
N PHE A 121 2.87 15.35 8.83
CA PHE A 121 1.80 14.34 8.86
C PHE A 121 0.50 14.90 9.46
N SER A 122 0.61 15.71 10.51
CA SER A 122 -0.54 16.47 11.05
C SER A 122 -1.16 17.38 9.97
N GLY A 123 -0.32 18.04 9.17
CA GLY A 123 -0.76 18.82 8.02
C GLY A 123 -1.45 17.98 6.94
N VAL A 124 -1.00 16.75 6.69
CA VAL A 124 -1.67 15.80 5.77
C VAL A 124 -3.07 15.50 6.26
N VAL A 125 -3.24 15.14 7.54
CA VAL A 125 -4.55 14.86 8.13
C VAL A 125 -5.49 16.07 8.01
N GLY A 126 -4.98 17.28 8.29
CA GLY A 126 -5.74 18.51 8.15
C GLY A 126 -6.21 18.78 6.71
N LYS A 127 -5.30 18.67 5.74
CA LYS A 127 -5.61 18.83 4.30
C LYS A 127 -6.61 17.80 3.80
N VAL A 128 -6.47 16.53 4.20
CA VAL A 128 -7.41 15.48 3.85
C VAL A 128 -8.79 15.75 4.45
N SER A 129 -8.86 16.22 5.69
CA SER A 129 -10.11 16.60 6.33
C SER A 129 -10.79 17.78 5.62
N GLU A 130 -10.02 18.77 5.16
CA GLU A 130 -10.55 19.90 4.40
C GLU A 130 -11.08 19.46 3.03
N ALA A 131 -10.30 18.68 2.29
CA ALA A 131 -10.71 18.12 1.00
C ALA A 131 -11.95 17.22 1.15
N ALA A 132 -12.08 16.46 2.23
CA ALA A 132 -13.24 15.61 2.49
C ALA A 132 -14.55 16.40 2.60
N ARG A 133 -14.53 17.66 3.05
CA ARG A 133 -15.74 18.52 3.09
C ARG A 133 -16.29 18.83 1.70
N GLU A 134 -15.42 18.84 0.65
CA GLU A 134 -15.85 19.05 -0.73
C GLU A 134 -16.67 17.86 -1.27
N LEU A 135 -16.57 16.69 -0.64
CA LEU A 135 -17.30 15.49 -1.04
C LEU A 135 -18.81 15.56 -0.71
N ASN A 136 -19.26 16.45 0.15
CA ASN A 136 -20.66 16.59 0.53
C ASN A 136 -21.58 17.08 -0.60
N GLY A 137 -21.01 17.47 -1.74
CA GLY A 137 -21.73 17.85 -2.96
C GLY A 137 -21.80 16.69 -3.95
N THR A 138 -22.43 15.56 -3.60
CA THR A 138 -22.56 14.39 -4.48
C THR A 138 -23.42 14.68 -5.72
N GLY A 139 -23.05 14.08 -6.85
CA GLY A 139 -23.82 14.10 -8.08
C GLY A 139 -24.17 12.70 -8.56
N LYS A 140 -25.22 12.57 -9.37
CA LYS A 140 -25.56 11.29 -10.02
C LYS A 140 -24.34 10.73 -10.75
N ALA A 141 -24.06 9.45 -10.53
CA ALA A 141 -22.92 8.77 -11.12
C ALA A 141 -23.35 7.54 -11.92
N GLU A 142 -22.66 7.33 -13.03
CA GLU A 142 -22.66 6.07 -13.76
C GLU A 142 -21.42 5.30 -13.31
N VAL A 143 -21.61 4.04 -12.88
CA VAL A 143 -20.52 3.21 -12.39
C VAL A 143 -20.42 1.95 -13.24
N ALA A 144 -19.22 1.65 -13.71
CA ALA A 144 -18.95 0.52 -14.59
C ALA A 144 -17.60 -0.13 -14.25
N ILE A 145 -17.44 -1.38 -14.66
CA ILE A 145 -16.25 -2.20 -14.40
C ILE A 145 -15.72 -2.81 -15.69
N GLY A 146 -14.44 -3.08 -15.68
CA GLY A 146 -13.74 -3.83 -16.72
C GLY A 146 -12.51 -4.51 -16.19
N ILE A 147 -11.94 -5.41 -16.98
CA ILE A 147 -10.64 -6.06 -16.70
C ILE A 147 -9.79 -5.89 -17.95
N GLY A 148 -8.57 -5.41 -17.75
CA GLY A 148 -7.51 -5.44 -18.75
C GLY A 148 -6.43 -6.46 -18.37
N GLU A 149 -5.48 -6.69 -19.26
CA GLU A 149 -4.31 -7.50 -19.04
C GLU A 149 -3.05 -6.67 -19.25
N ALA A 150 -2.10 -6.76 -18.31
CA ALA A 150 -0.85 -6.02 -18.29
C ALA A 150 0.32 -6.97 -17.96
N GLY A 151 0.52 -7.96 -18.83
CA GLY A 151 1.53 -9.00 -18.65
C GLY A 151 2.96 -8.57 -18.99
N GLY A 152 3.95 -9.30 -18.44
CA GLY A 152 5.37 -9.11 -18.71
C GLY A 152 5.99 -7.84 -18.10
N LEU A 153 5.28 -7.11 -17.28
CA LEU A 153 5.75 -5.86 -16.65
C LEU A 153 6.40 -6.09 -15.28
N CYS A 154 6.04 -7.19 -14.62
CA CYS A 154 6.46 -7.53 -13.27
C CYS A 154 6.89 -8.99 -13.17
N PHE A 155 7.57 -9.37 -12.10
CA PHE A 155 7.99 -10.73 -11.82
C PHE A 155 7.89 -11.06 -10.34
N ASN A 156 7.77 -12.34 -10.01
CA ASN A 156 7.83 -12.81 -8.63
C ASN A 156 9.30 -12.84 -8.18
N ARG A 157 9.61 -12.01 -7.16
CA ARG A 157 10.97 -11.85 -6.64
C ARG A 157 11.36 -12.90 -5.60
N SER A 158 10.36 -13.51 -4.96
CA SER A 158 10.57 -14.52 -3.90
C SER A 158 10.74 -15.92 -4.46
N PHE A 159 10.05 -16.23 -5.56
CA PHE A 159 10.07 -17.56 -6.19
C PHE A 159 10.39 -17.42 -7.67
N LYS A 160 11.52 -18.01 -8.10
CA LYS A 160 11.90 -18.00 -9.52
C LYS A 160 10.85 -18.70 -10.38
N GLY A 161 10.26 -17.96 -11.32
CA GLY A 161 9.15 -18.45 -12.14
C GLY A 161 7.84 -18.62 -11.38
N GLY A 162 7.72 -17.97 -10.20
CA GLY A 162 6.51 -17.93 -9.42
C GLY A 162 5.36 -17.18 -10.10
N LEU A 163 4.19 -17.27 -9.51
CA LEU A 163 2.96 -16.64 -10.02
C LEU A 163 3.10 -15.12 -10.09
N VAL A 164 2.42 -14.53 -11.06
CA VAL A 164 2.20 -13.07 -11.21
C VAL A 164 0.72 -12.87 -11.51
N ASP A 165 0.14 -11.80 -11.00
CA ASP A 165 -1.23 -11.40 -11.35
C ASP A 165 -1.16 -10.32 -12.44
N GLU A 166 -1.43 -10.71 -13.68
CA GLU A 166 -1.38 -9.83 -14.86
C GLU A 166 -2.71 -9.10 -15.12
N GLU A 167 -3.76 -9.43 -14.37
CA GLU A 167 -5.02 -8.74 -14.50
C GLU A 167 -4.93 -7.29 -13.98
N LEU A 168 -5.60 -6.40 -14.69
CA LEU A 168 -5.81 -5.01 -14.33
C LEU A 168 -7.33 -4.76 -14.18
N PRO A 169 -7.96 -5.11 -13.05
CA PRO A 169 -9.33 -4.75 -12.76
C PRO A 169 -9.48 -3.23 -12.67
N ILE A 170 -10.57 -2.70 -13.21
CA ILE A 170 -10.81 -1.26 -13.28
C ILE A 170 -12.24 -0.97 -12.87
N LEU A 171 -12.41 -0.11 -11.87
CA LEU A 171 -13.69 0.54 -11.58
C LEU A 171 -13.68 1.93 -12.21
N VAL A 172 -14.73 2.30 -12.93
CA VAL A 172 -14.87 3.65 -13.49
C VAL A 172 -16.13 4.30 -12.94
N VAL A 173 -15.97 5.49 -12.39
CA VAL A 173 -17.05 6.35 -11.90
C VAL A 173 -17.13 7.58 -12.78
N LYS A 174 -18.29 7.81 -13.40
CA LYS A 174 -18.55 8.98 -14.23
C LYS A 174 -19.54 9.90 -13.52
N ILE A 175 -19.12 11.12 -13.24
CA ILE A 175 -19.89 12.16 -12.57
C ILE A 175 -20.02 13.34 -13.56
N GLY A 176 -21.20 13.48 -14.17
CA GLY A 176 -21.36 14.44 -15.26
C GLY A 176 -20.38 14.16 -16.41
N ASN A 177 -19.49 15.10 -16.72
CA ASN A 177 -18.47 14.94 -17.77
C ASN A 177 -17.12 14.42 -17.23
N ARG A 178 -16.95 14.28 -15.91
CA ARG A 178 -15.72 13.77 -15.30
C ARG A 178 -15.74 12.25 -15.27
N ARG A 179 -14.61 11.63 -15.57
CA ARG A 179 -14.38 10.18 -15.42
C ARG A 179 -13.26 9.97 -14.44
N ILE A 180 -13.49 9.11 -13.46
CA ILE A 180 -12.50 8.70 -12.46
C ILE A 180 -12.31 7.19 -12.62
N ALA A 181 -11.11 6.76 -12.98
CA ALA A 181 -10.75 5.36 -13.10
C ALA A 181 -9.99 4.90 -11.84
N LEU A 182 -10.36 3.75 -11.30
CA LEU A 182 -9.65 3.09 -10.22
C LEU A 182 -9.03 1.79 -10.75
N PRO A 183 -7.83 1.82 -11.36
CA PRO A 183 -7.10 0.61 -11.71
C PRO A 183 -6.51 -0.03 -10.45
N ASN A 184 -6.55 -1.39 -10.38
CA ASN A 184 -5.91 -2.19 -9.35
C ASN A 184 -4.86 -3.10 -10.00
N TYR A 185 -3.59 -2.96 -9.61
CA TYR A 185 -2.50 -3.75 -10.19
C TYR A 185 -1.52 -4.25 -9.14
N ALA A 186 -1.09 -5.50 -9.29
CA ALA A 186 -0.20 -6.18 -8.35
C ALA A 186 1.26 -6.03 -8.78
N CYS A 187 1.88 -4.89 -8.45
CA CYS A 187 3.30 -4.64 -8.65
C CYS A 187 3.79 -3.60 -7.64
N HIS A 188 4.94 -3.84 -7.00
CA HIS A 188 5.56 -2.86 -6.09
C HIS A 188 5.91 -1.56 -6.80
N PRO A 189 5.57 -0.39 -6.28
CA PRO A 189 6.04 0.92 -6.79
C PRO A 189 7.46 1.22 -6.29
N VAL A 190 8.43 0.55 -6.91
CA VAL A 190 9.85 0.54 -6.52
C VAL A 190 10.79 0.87 -7.68
N CYS A 191 10.28 1.54 -8.71
CA CYS A 191 11.08 1.92 -9.86
C CYS A 191 12.06 3.05 -9.54
N ASN A 192 11.64 4.04 -8.74
CA ASN A 192 12.51 5.14 -8.36
C ASN A 192 13.39 4.76 -7.16
N THR A 193 14.71 4.74 -7.35
CA THR A 193 15.69 4.32 -6.34
C THR A 193 16.53 5.48 -5.77
N ASP A 194 16.44 6.67 -6.36
CA ASP A 194 17.18 7.86 -5.93
C ASP A 194 16.57 8.55 -4.69
N LEU A 195 17.06 9.76 -4.36
CA LEU A 195 16.61 10.55 -3.24
C LEU A 195 15.59 11.65 -3.65
N GLY A 196 14.69 11.34 -4.58
CA GLY A 196 13.61 12.23 -4.98
C GLY A 196 12.23 11.73 -4.51
N PHE A 197 11.37 12.63 -4.01
CA PHE A 197 9.97 12.31 -3.77
C PHE A 197 9.26 12.05 -5.09
N SER A 198 8.49 10.96 -5.15
CA SER A 198 7.73 10.54 -6.33
C SER A 198 6.60 9.58 -5.95
N ALA A 199 5.48 9.68 -6.64
CA ALA A 199 4.43 8.66 -6.58
C ALA A 199 4.82 7.38 -7.34
N ASP A 200 6.05 7.30 -7.90
CA ASP A 200 6.55 6.20 -8.71
C ASP A 200 5.69 5.97 -9.98
N TYR A 201 5.64 4.75 -10.53
CA TYR A 201 4.84 4.48 -11.73
C TYR A 201 3.32 4.80 -11.58
N PRO A 202 2.68 4.71 -10.39
CA PRO A 202 1.32 5.24 -10.22
C PRO A 202 1.20 6.73 -10.57
N GLY A 203 2.21 7.55 -10.27
CA GLY A 203 2.28 8.96 -10.69
C GLY A 203 2.20 9.10 -12.20
N VAL A 204 2.92 8.28 -12.94
CA VAL A 204 2.88 8.24 -14.41
C VAL A 204 1.50 7.83 -14.92
N VAL A 205 0.85 6.83 -14.27
CA VAL A 205 -0.54 6.44 -14.61
C VAL A 205 -1.48 7.63 -14.44
N TYR A 206 -1.38 8.39 -13.35
CA TYR A 206 -2.22 9.57 -13.12
C TYR A 206 -2.06 10.62 -14.21
N GLU A 207 -0.83 10.99 -14.51
CA GLU A 207 -0.53 12.01 -15.52
C GLU A 207 -0.98 11.59 -16.93
N SER A 208 -0.68 10.35 -17.30
CA SER A 208 -1.04 9.79 -18.60
C SER A 208 -2.56 9.73 -18.80
N LEU A 209 -3.31 9.29 -17.79
CA LEU A 209 -4.77 9.24 -17.86
C LEU A 209 -5.38 10.65 -17.83
N LEU A 210 -4.86 11.56 -17.02
CA LEU A 210 -5.32 12.94 -16.97
C LEU A 210 -5.14 13.65 -18.32
N GLY A 211 -4.01 13.42 -19.00
CA GLY A 211 -3.76 13.90 -20.36
C GLY A 211 -4.78 13.40 -21.40
N ARG A 212 -5.51 12.32 -21.07
CA ARG A 212 -6.59 11.72 -21.88
C ARG A 212 -7.98 12.05 -21.34
N GLY A 213 -8.09 12.99 -20.39
CA GLY A 213 -9.36 13.45 -19.80
C GLY A 213 -9.96 12.47 -18.78
N VAL A 214 -9.14 11.61 -18.18
CA VAL A 214 -9.55 10.65 -17.15
C VAL A 214 -8.74 10.91 -15.87
N GLU A 215 -9.42 11.24 -14.79
CA GLU A 215 -8.80 11.26 -13.46
C GLU A 215 -8.64 9.84 -12.93
N SER A 216 -7.72 9.61 -11.99
CA SER A 216 -7.52 8.25 -11.50
C SER A 216 -7.09 8.17 -10.04
N ILE A 217 -7.42 7.03 -9.43
CA ILE A 217 -7.04 6.59 -8.11
C ILE A 217 -6.37 5.22 -8.27
N PHE A 218 -5.07 5.10 -8.05
CA PHE A 218 -4.38 3.84 -8.19
C PHE A 218 -4.53 3.00 -6.92
N ILE A 219 -4.97 1.75 -7.06
CA ILE A 219 -5.09 0.80 -5.95
C ILE A 219 -4.01 -0.27 -6.11
N THR A 220 -3.06 -0.30 -5.20
CA THR A 220 -1.99 -1.29 -5.20
C THR A 220 -2.51 -2.65 -4.78
N GLY A 221 -2.19 -3.67 -5.55
CA GLY A 221 -2.70 -5.04 -5.39
C GLY A 221 -1.94 -5.86 -4.35
N ALA A 222 -2.04 -7.20 -4.46
CA ALA A 222 -1.27 -8.15 -3.68
C ALA A 222 0.16 -8.23 -4.24
N THR A 223 1.07 -7.41 -3.72
CA THR A 223 2.39 -7.17 -4.29
C THR A 223 3.54 -7.67 -3.43
N GLY A 224 3.27 -8.30 -2.29
CA GLY A 224 4.29 -8.63 -1.30
C GLY A 224 5.56 -9.28 -1.88
N ASP A 225 5.39 -10.11 -2.89
CA ASP A 225 6.46 -10.83 -3.60
C ASP A 225 6.63 -10.41 -5.08
N ILE A 226 6.03 -9.29 -5.52
CA ILE A 226 6.02 -8.87 -6.94
C ILE A 226 6.74 -7.54 -7.14
N ASP A 227 7.83 -7.57 -7.90
CA ASP A 227 8.60 -6.40 -8.32
C ASP A 227 8.45 -6.11 -9.82
N PRO A 228 8.65 -4.85 -10.26
CA PRO A 228 8.82 -4.53 -11.68
C PRO A 228 10.05 -5.21 -12.26
N VAL A 229 9.99 -5.67 -13.52
CA VAL A 229 11.10 -6.40 -14.15
C VAL A 229 12.39 -5.58 -14.27
N ARG A 230 12.31 -4.26 -14.13
CA ARG A 230 13.44 -3.32 -14.07
C ARG A 230 13.14 -2.19 -13.13
N LYS A 231 14.19 -1.56 -12.60
CA LYS A 231 14.13 -0.32 -11.83
C LYS A 231 14.66 0.84 -12.65
N GLY A 232 14.51 2.05 -12.14
CA GLY A 232 14.94 3.30 -12.75
C GLY A 232 13.82 4.05 -13.46
N ARG A 233 13.98 5.37 -13.59
CA ARG A 233 12.96 6.31 -14.08
C ARG A 233 12.47 6.02 -15.50
N GLY A 234 13.35 5.48 -16.37
CA GLY A 234 12.95 5.07 -17.72
C GLY A 234 11.93 3.93 -17.71
N TYR A 235 12.14 2.94 -16.84
CA TYR A 235 11.19 1.84 -16.72
C TYR A 235 9.93 2.26 -15.96
N MET A 236 10.05 3.14 -14.96
CA MET A 236 8.92 3.78 -14.29
C MET A 236 7.95 4.40 -15.30
N GLY A 237 8.48 5.20 -16.24
CA GLY A 237 7.70 5.78 -17.33
C GLY A 237 7.04 4.74 -18.23
N TYR A 238 7.81 3.73 -18.66
CA TYR A 238 7.29 2.66 -19.50
C TYR A 238 6.17 1.84 -18.83
N LEU A 239 6.35 1.46 -17.55
CA LEU A 239 5.37 0.71 -16.77
C LEU A 239 4.07 1.52 -16.61
N GLY A 240 4.18 2.78 -16.16
CA GLY A 240 3.00 3.63 -15.96
C GLY A 240 2.23 3.90 -17.26
N GLU A 241 2.91 4.20 -18.36
CA GLU A 241 2.28 4.40 -19.68
C GLU A 241 1.62 3.12 -20.23
N SER A 242 2.24 1.96 -20.00
CA SER A 242 1.67 0.66 -20.38
C SER A 242 0.35 0.42 -19.64
N LEU A 243 0.33 0.60 -18.31
CA LEU A 243 -0.88 0.45 -17.51
C LEU A 243 -1.97 1.46 -17.92
N ALA A 244 -1.62 2.73 -18.12
CA ALA A 244 -2.55 3.75 -18.57
C ALA A 244 -3.16 3.42 -19.93
N SER A 245 -2.37 2.85 -20.84
CA SER A 245 -2.85 2.42 -22.17
C SER A 245 -3.84 1.26 -22.07
N VAL A 246 -3.60 0.30 -21.17
CA VAL A 246 -4.56 -0.78 -20.89
C VAL A 246 -5.86 -0.21 -20.33
N VAL A 247 -5.80 0.72 -19.36
CA VAL A 247 -6.98 1.39 -18.83
C VAL A 247 -7.80 2.03 -19.95
N VAL A 248 -7.17 2.82 -20.83
CA VAL A 248 -7.85 3.50 -21.95
C VAL A 248 -8.53 2.51 -22.90
N ASN A 249 -7.87 1.40 -23.21
CA ASN A 249 -8.45 0.36 -24.06
C ASN A 249 -9.71 -0.26 -23.42
N VAL A 250 -9.70 -0.49 -22.10
CA VAL A 250 -10.83 -1.05 -21.37
C VAL A 250 -12.02 -0.08 -21.30
N LEU A 251 -11.78 1.25 -21.34
CA LEU A 251 -12.88 2.24 -21.30
C LEU A 251 -13.92 2.05 -22.42
N GLY A 252 -13.54 1.43 -23.53
CA GLY A 252 -14.45 1.13 -24.64
C GLY A 252 -15.34 -0.10 -24.43
N SER A 253 -15.08 -0.93 -23.40
CA SER A 253 -15.75 -2.21 -23.15
C SER A 253 -16.27 -2.38 -21.74
N LEU A 254 -16.40 -1.29 -21.00
CA LEU A 254 -16.90 -1.29 -19.62
C LEU A 254 -18.33 -1.84 -19.53
N ARG A 255 -18.61 -2.51 -18.44
CA ARG A 255 -19.94 -3.05 -18.13
C ARG A 255 -20.52 -2.32 -16.91
N PRO A 256 -21.73 -1.77 -17.00
CA PRO A 256 -22.42 -1.20 -15.84
C PRO A 256 -22.60 -2.23 -14.74
N ILE A 257 -22.58 -1.79 -13.50
CA ILE A 257 -22.80 -2.63 -12.31
C ILE A 257 -24.12 -2.30 -11.63
N GLY A 258 -24.57 -3.23 -10.78
CA GLY A 258 -25.72 -3.00 -9.89
C GLY A 258 -25.44 -1.90 -8.85
N HIS A 259 -26.50 -1.44 -8.18
CA HIS A 259 -26.43 -0.33 -7.25
C HIS A 259 -26.33 -0.76 -5.77
N THR A 260 -26.36 -2.06 -5.50
CA THR A 260 -26.21 -2.60 -4.13
C THR A 260 -24.79 -2.34 -3.64
N MET A 261 -24.65 -1.80 -2.45
CA MET A 261 -23.36 -1.54 -1.82
C MET A 261 -23.38 -2.01 -0.37
N ASP A 262 -22.35 -2.78 0.01
CA ASP A 262 -22.13 -3.25 1.37
C ASP A 262 -20.67 -3.07 1.75
N VAL A 263 -20.42 -2.67 3.00
CA VAL A 263 -19.09 -2.61 3.59
C VAL A 263 -19.03 -3.50 4.81
N VAL A 264 -18.09 -4.42 4.84
CA VAL A 264 -17.88 -5.36 5.95
C VAL A 264 -16.48 -5.24 6.48
N ASN A 265 -16.35 -4.91 7.76
CA ASN A 265 -15.07 -4.87 8.47
C ASN A 265 -14.94 -6.10 9.38
N ILE A 266 -13.81 -6.78 9.26
CA ILE A 266 -13.51 -8.02 9.99
C ILE A 266 -12.29 -7.78 10.85
N GLY A 267 -12.48 -7.73 12.16
CA GLY A 267 -11.36 -7.66 13.09
C GLY A 267 -10.55 -8.95 13.07
N LEU A 268 -9.23 -8.82 12.98
CA LEU A 268 -8.28 -9.93 12.98
C LEU A 268 -7.31 -9.78 14.15
N ARG A 269 -6.90 -10.90 14.69
CA ARG A 269 -5.82 -10.99 15.66
C ARG A 269 -4.76 -11.93 15.12
N LEU A 270 -3.72 -11.33 14.51
CA LEU A 270 -2.66 -12.09 13.84
C LEU A 270 -1.55 -12.44 14.84
N PRO A 271 -1.11 -13.69 14.91
CA PRO A 271 0.03 -14.07 15.75
C PRO A 271 1.30 -13.40 15.25
N ALA A 272 2.11 -12.88 16.19
CA ALA A 272 3.31 -12.14 15.91
C ALA A 272 4.53 -12.74 16.62
N ARG A 273 5.66 -12.69 15.96
CA ARG A 273 6.93 -13.17 16.49
C ARG A 273 7.45 -12.22 17.58
N VAL A 274 7.95 -12.79 18.66
CA VAL A 274 8.67 -12.14 19.74
C VAL A 274 10.06 -12.75 19.85
N VAL A 275 11.04 -12.00 20.32
CA VAL A 275 12.43 -12.45 20.43
C VAL A 275 13.01 -12.13 21.79
N ASP A 276 14.02 -12.92 22.20
CA ASP A 276 14.77 -12.68 23.42
C ASP A 276 15.58 -11.39 23.31
N GLY A 277 15.40 -10.48 24.27
CA GLY A 277 15.98 -9.15 24.25
C GLY A 277 17.51 -9.14 24.47
N GLU A 278 18.03 -10.02 25.30
CA GLU A 278 19.48 -10.09 25.59
C GLU A 278 20.21 -10.66 24.37
N LEU A 279 19.68 -11.72 23.77
CA LEU A 279 20.26 -12.35 22.59
C LEU A 279 20.21 -11.41 21.38
N ALA A 280 19.08 -10.76 21.13
CA ALA A 280 18.92 -9.81 20.03
C ALA A 280 19.88 -8.62 20.18
N ARG A 281 20.01 -8.08 21.39
CA ARG A 281 20.96 -7.02 21.70
C ARG A 281 22.40 -7.44 21.45
N ALA A 282 22.80 -8.62 21.93
CA ALA A 282 24.17 -9.13 21.74
C ALA A 282 24.53 -9.30 20.26
N ARG A 283 23.59 -9.83 19.44
CA ARG A 283 23.77 -9.95 17.99
C ARG A 283 23.93 -8.59 17.31
N TYR A 284 23.09 -7.62 17.69
CA TYR A 284 23.16 -6.26 17.17
C TYR A 284 24.51 -5.59 17.53
N GLU A 285 24.94 -5.63 18.80
CA GLU A 285 26.20 -5.03 19.26
C GLU A 285 27.40 -5.66 18.55
N GLU A 286 27.42 -6.99 18.35
CA GLU A 286 28.47 -7.68 17.61
C GLU A 286 28.51 -7.22 16.14
N ALA A 287 27.36 -7.18 15.47
CA ALA A 287 27.28 -6.75 14.06
C ALA A 287 27.68 -5.28 13.90
N LEU A 288 27.23 -4.41 14.80
CA LEU A 288 27.62 -2.99 14.82
C LEU A 288 29.12 -2.83 14.99
N LYS A 289 29.75 -3.57 15.92
CA LYS A 289 31.22 -3.55 16.15
C LYS A 289 31.98 -3.94 14.87
N ARG A 290 31.50 -4.94 14.11
CA ARG A 290 32.15 -5.35 12.86
C ARG A 290 32.10 -4.24 11.82
N VAL A 291 30.92 -3.63 11.62
CA VAL A 291 30.74 -2.52 10.67
C VAL A 291 31.56 -1.30 11.09
N MET A 292 31.58 -0.95 12.37
CA MET A 292 32.42 0.16 12.88
C MET A 292 33.91 -0.13 12.71
N GLY A 293 34.35 -1.38 12.83
CA GLY A 293 35.73 -1.79 12.54
C GLY A 293 36.17 -1.62 11.09
N LYS A 294 35.20 -1.57 10.15
CA LYS A 294 35.43 -1.29 8.71
C LYS A 294 35.31 0.20 8.36
N GLY A 295 35.06 1.08 9.31
CA GLY A 295 34.89 2.52 9.10
C GLY A 295 33.43 3.01 9.17
N GLY A 296 32.48 2.15 9.60
CA GLY A 296 31.07 2.48 9.76
C GLY A 296 30.23 2.21 8.50
N LEU A 297 28.99 2.71 8.53
CA LEU A 297 28.12 2.68 7.36
C LEU A 297 28.62 3.67 6.29
N PRO A 298 28.36 3.40 5.01
CA PRO A 298 28.65 4.35 3.93
C PRO A 298 28.00 5.72 4.18
N ASN A 299 28.70 6.80 3.79
CA ASN A 299 28.20 8.15 3.96
C ASN A 299 27.12 8.53 2.95
N GLU A 300 27.05 7.84 1.82
CA GLU A 300 26.08 8.08 0.74
C GLU A 300 25.31 6.80 0.44
N PRO A 301 24.05 6.93 -0.08
CA PRO A 301 23.26 5.79 -0.52
C PRO A 301 24.06 4.89 -1.48
N THR A 302 23.99 3.58 -1.23
CA THR A 302 24.70 2.62 -2.09
C THR A 302 24.06 1.24 -2.05
N GLU A 303 23.85 0.67 -3.22
CA GLU A 303 23.39 -0.72 -3.40
C GLU A 303 24.39 -1.76 -2.85
N SER A 304 25.66 -1.36 -2.59
CA SER A 304 26.69 -2.28 -2.06
C SER A 304 26.33 -2.86 -0.68
N ILE A 305 25.43 -2.23 0.09
CA ILE A 305 24.96 -2.79 1.36
C ILE A 305 24.28 -4.16 1.20
N TRP A 306 23.70 -4.43 0.03
CA TRP A 306 23.05 -5.71 -0.28
C TRP A 306 24.03 -6.84 -0.61
N ALA A 307 25.28 -6.51 -0.94
CA ALA A 307 26.33 -7.45 -1.28
C ALA A 307 27.32 -7.71 -0.13
N ASP A 308 27.34 -6.87 0.91
CA ASP A 308 28.25 -6.99 2.05
C ASP A 308 27.55 -7.69 3.22
N GLU A 309 28.10 -8.86 3.61
CA GLU A 309 27.53 -9.67 4.70
C GLU A 309 27.46 -8.93 6.05
N ASP A 310 28.43 -8.06 6.38
CA ASP A 310 28.44 -7.37 7.66
C ASP A 310 27.35 -6.28 7.69
N TYR A 311 27.10 -5.59 6.57
CA TYR A 311 25.99 -4.64 6.48
C TYR A 311 24.62 -5.34 6.54
N LEU A 312 24.45 -6.46 5.83
CA LEU A 312 23.23 -7.26 5.92
C LEU A 312 22.99 -7.79 7.35
N ARG A 313 24.06 -8.30 7.99
CA ARG A 313 23.99 -8.79 9.36
C ARG A 313 23.62 -7.68 10.33
N LEU A 314 24.18 -6.49 10.17
CA LEU A 314 23.83 -5.33 10.99
C LEU A 314 22.36 -4.94 10.76
N MET A 315 21.90 -4.84 9.52
CA MET A 315 20.53 -4.48 9.20
C MET A 315 19.52 -5.45 9.85
N TYR A 316 19.73 -6.76 9.70
CA TYR A 316 18.81 -7.74 10.25
C TYR A 316 18.85 -7.81 11.78
N SER A 317 20.02 -7.69 12.38
CA SER A 317 20.12 -7.66 13.84
C SER A 317 19.62 -6.35 14.47
N ASP A 318 19.70 -5.22 13.74
CA ASP A 318 19.07 -3.95 14.13
C ASP A 318 17.55 -4.09 14.22
N GLU A 319 16.93 -4.70 13.21
CA GLU A 319 15.50 -4.99 13.20
C GLU A 319 15.11 -6.01 14.29
N GLU A 320 15.85 -7.10 14.45
CA GLU A 320 15.62 -8.08 15.51
C GLU A 320 15.68 -7.45 16.90
N TYR A 321 16.67 -6.58 17.13
CA TYR A 321 16.79 -5.84 18.39
C TYR A 321 15.64 -4.84 18.57
N ALA A 322 15.14 -4.22 17.51
CA ALA A 322 13.95 -3.37 17.60
C ALA A 322 12.69 -4.18 17.93
N VAL A 323 12.53 -5.38 17.36
CA VAL A 323 11.41 -6.30 17.69
C VAL A 323 11.48 -6.72 19.16
N SER A 324 12.66 -6.96 19.71
CA SER A 324 12.81 -7.39 21.11
C SER A 324 12.26 -6.39 22.14
N LYS A 325 12.05 -5.14 21.74
CA LYS A 325 11.41 -4.09 22.56
C LYS A 325 9.90 -4.11 22.52
N VAL A 326 9.31 -5.01 21.74
CA VAL A 326 7.87 -5.17 21.56
C VAL A 326 7.44 -6.47 22.23
N SER A 327 6.58 -6.40 23.22
CA SER A 327 6.14 -7.56 24.02
C SER A 327 4.90 -8.27 23.45
N GLU A 328 4.16 -7.61 22.58
CA GLU A 328 2.90 -8.14 22.05
C GLU A 328 3.15 -9.29 21.09
N ALA A 329 2.64 -10.47 21.45
CA ALA A 329 2.66 -11.68 20.64
C ALA A 329 1.53 -11.75 19.59
N ASN A 330 0.73 -10.71 19.48
CA ASN A 330 -0.34 -10.59 18.50
C ASN A 330 -0.41 -9.16 17.96
N ILE A 331 -0.94 -9.03 16.73
CA ILE A 331 -1.25 -7.75 16.09
C ILE A 331 -2.76 -7.72 15.85
N ASP A 332 -3.45 -6.78 16.50
CA ASP A 332 -4.86 -6.55 16.25
C ASP A 332 -5.01 -5.63 15.03
N THR A 333 -5.68 -6.10 14.00
CA THR A 333 -5.88 -5.41 12.72
C THR A 333 -7.26 -5.70 12.14
N GLU A 334 -7.54 -5.30 10.90
CA GLU A 334 -8.81 -5.58 10.23
C GLU A 334 -8.64 -5.77 8.73
N VAL A 335 -9.52 -6.56 8.13
CA VAL A 335 -9.75 -6.63 6.68
C VAL A 335 -11.08 -5.96 6.38
N THR A 336 -11.16 -5.20 5.30
CA THR A 336 -12.39 -4.56 4.84
C THR A 336 -12.80 -5.12 3.48
N LEU A 337 -14.07 -5.53 3.34
CA LEU A 337 -14.66 -5.89 2.06
C LEU A 337 -15.65 -4.79 1.65
N LEU A 338 -15.53 -4.31 0.42
CA LEU A 338 -16.53 -3.44 -0.22
C LEU A 338 -17.12 -4.20 -1.40
N ARG A 339 -18.43 -4.49 -1.33
CA ARG A 339 -19.22 -4.92 -2.47
C ARG A 339 -19.85 -3.71 -3.13
N LEU A 340 -19.77 -3.63 -4.45
CA LEU A 340 -20.53 -2.66 -5.24
C LEU A 340 -21.07 -3.37 -6.49
N GLY A 341 -22.35 -3.76 -6.46
CA GLY A 341 -22.95 -4.63 -7.47
C GLY A 341 -22.16 -5.94 -7.62
N ASP A 342 -21.60 -6.15 -8.82
CA ASP A 342 -20.81 -7.34 -9.17
C ASP A 342 -19.29 -7.15 -8.94
N LEU A 343 -18.87 -6.00 -8.38
CA LEU A 343 -17.51 -5.74 -7.96
C LEU A 343 -17.33 -6.14 -6.49
N LEU A 344 -16.20 -6.76 -6.18
CA LEU A 344 -15.70 -6.96 -4.84
C LEU A 344 -14.32 -6.31 -4.70
N LEU A 345 -14.15 -5.40 -3.74
CA LEU A 345 -12.85 -4.93 -3.28
C LEU A 345 -12.53 -5.59 -1.94
N VAL A 346 -11.40 -6.29 -1.85
CA VAL A 346 -10.88 -6.89 -0.62
C VAL A 346 -9.65 -6.11 -0.19
N ALA A 347 -9.75 -5.38 0.91
CA ALA A 347 -8.72 -4.52 1.44
C ALA A 347 -7.98 -5.21 2.60
N ILE A 348 -6.68 -5.43 2.44
CA ILE A 348 -5.81 -6.20 3.33
C ILE A 348 -4.79 -5.27 4.01
N PRO A 349 -4.57 -5.40 5.32
CA PRO A 349 -3.65 -4.53 6.08
C PRO A 349 -2.20 -5.01 5.96
N GLY A 350 -1.45 -4.54 4.99
CA GLY A 350 -0.06 -4.91 4.76
C GLY A 350 0.20 -5.44 3.36
N GLU A 351 1.18 -6.32 3.23
CA GLU A 351 1.74 -6.79 1.96
C GLU A 351 1.38 -8.25 1.67
N PRO A 352 0.15 -8.55 1.21
CA PRO A 352 -0.22 -9.91 0.86
C PRO A 352 0.58 -10.39 -0.36
N PHE A 353 0.95 -11.66 -0.37
CA PHE A 353 1.55 -12.31 -1.53
C PHE A 353 0.55 -12.47 -2.67
N VAL A 354 1.05 -12.53 -3.89
CA VAL A 354 0.24 -12.69 -5.11
C VAL A 354 -0.63 -13.95 -5.07
N GLU A 355 -0.14 -15.05 -4.51
CA GLU A 355 -0.91 -16.31 -4.35
C GLU A 355 -2.18 -16.08 -3.55
N THR A 356 -2.11 -15.30 -2.47
CA THR A 356 -3.28 -14.93 -1.65
C THR A 356 -4.26 -14.09 -2.47
N GLY A 357 -3.76 -13.12 -3.24
CA GLY A 357 -4.59 -12.31 -4.13
C GLY A 357 -5.33 -13.14 -5.17
N LEU A 358 -4.63 -14.02 -5.87
CA LEU A 358 -5.19 -14.92 -6.88
C LEU A 358 -6.21 -15.90 -6.28
N ALA A 359 -5.94 -16.45 -5.09
CA ALA A 359 -6.88 -17.32 -4.39
C ALA A 359 -8.18 -16.60 -4.01
N ILE A 360 -8.09 -15.33 -3.57
CA ILE A 360 -9.26 -14.50 -3.26
C ILE A 360 -10.05 -14.20 -4.54
N LYS A 361 -9.41 -13.81 -5.64
CA LYS A 361 -10.05 -13.58 -6.94
C LYS A 361 -10.79 -14.83 -7.42
N SER A 362 -10.12 -15.99 -7.39
CA SER A 362 -10.72 -17.27 -7.77
C SER A 362 -11.98 -17.58 -6.93
N ARG A 363 -11.88 -17.40 -5.61
CA ARG A 363 -13.01 -17.62 -4.72
C ARG A 363 -14.18 -16.68 -4.97
N ALA A 364 -13.91 -15.42 -5.25
CA ALA A 364 -14.95 -14.44 -5.58
C ALA A 364 -15.67 -14.77 -6.88
N VAL A 365 -14.95 -15.21 -7.91
CA VAL A 365 -15.53 -15.67 -9.19
C VAL A 365 -16.47 -16.88 -8.97
N GLU A 366 -16.06 -17.89 -8.20
CA GLU A 366 -16.92 -19.03 -7.83
C GLU A 366 -18.23 -18.58 -7.17
N LEU A 367 -18.17 -17.47 -6.44
CA LEU A 367 -19.34 -16.90 -5.76
C LEU A 367 -20.12 -15.89 -6.61
N GLY A 368 -19.74 -15.66 -7.88
CA GLY A 368 -20.48 -14.89 -8.87
C GLY A 368 -20.09 -13.42 -8.97
N PHE A 369 -19.00 -12.97 -8.34
CA PHE A 369 -18.44 -11.65 -8.60
C PHE A 369 -17.77 -11.62 -9.99
N ARG A 370 -18.01 -10.56 -10.74
CA ARG A 370 -17.44 -10.42 -12.09
C ARG A 370 -16.04 -9.82 -12.08
N VAL A 371 -15.81 -8.90 -11.15
CA VAL A 371 -14.52 -8.21 -10.98
C VAL A 371 -14.16 -8.22 -9.51
N THR A 372 -12.94 -8.63 -9.22
CA THR A 372 -12.40 -8.59 -7.86
C THR A 372 -11.11 -7.79 -7.85
N MET A 373 -11.07 -6.79 -6.99
CA MET A 373 -9.88 -6.02 -6.66
C MET A 373 -9.35 -6.51 -5.32
N VAL A 374 -8.11 -6.92 -5.25
CA VAL A 374 -7.42 -7.18 -3.98
C VAL A 374 -6.47 -6.03 -3.74
N ALA A 375 -6.67 -5.31 -2.65
CA ALA A 375 -5.86 -4.15 -2.28
C ALA A 375 -5.00 -4.47 -1.05
N GLY A 376 -3.71 -4.30 -1.15
CA GLY A 376 -2.78 -4.25 -0.03
C GLY A 376 -2.71 -2.85 0.58
N TYR A 377 -1.99 -2.73 1.71
CA TYR A 377 -1.66 -1.43 2.33
C TYR A 377 -2.87 -0.59 2.75
N VAL A 378 -3.93 -1.25 3.22
CA VAL A 378 -5.21 -0.60 3.51
C VAL A 378 -5.51 -0.62 5.00
N ASN A 379 -5.89 0.55 5.54
CA ASN A 379 -6.34 0.79 6.92
C ASN A 379 -5.32 0.49 8.03
N ASP A 380 -4.24 -0.24 7.71
CA ASP A 380 -3.14 -0.62 8.61
C ASP A 380 -1.95 -1.12 7.80
N TYR A 381 -0.81 -1.29 8.48
CA TYR A 381 0.38 -1.90 7.90
C TYR A 381 1.00 -2.90 8.88
N VAL A 382 0.73 -4.17 8.69
CA VAL A 382 1.27 -5.27 9.52
C VAL A 382 2.56 -5.88 8.92
N GLY A 383 3.07 -5.29 7.83
CA GLY A 383 4.20 -5.78 7.05
C GLY A 383 3.80 -6.85 6.04
N TYR A 384 4.75 -7.68 5.65
CA TYR A 384 4.48 -8.80 4.76
C TYR A 384 3.51 -9.80 5.40
N ILE A 385 2.63 -10.34 4.56
CA ILE A 385 1.75 -11.48 4.89
C ILE A 385 2.13 -12.61 3.92
N PRO A 386 3.31 -13.26 4.14
CA PRO A 386 3.84 -14.26 3.22
C PRO A 386 3.13 -15.59 3.38
N THR A 387 3.11 -16.37 2.32
CA THR A 387 2.65 -17.76 2.38
C THR A 387 3.60 -18.62 3.22
N LYS A 388 3.12 -19.76 3.70
CA LYS A 388 3.93 -20.71 4.48
C LYS A 388 5.18 -21.16 3.73
N ALA A 389 5.12 -21.26 2.39
CA ALA A 389 6.26 -21.61 1.55
C ALA A 389 7.42 -20.62 1.71
N SER A 390 7.12 -19.34 1.85
CA SER A 390 8.11 -18.28 2.08
C SER A 390 8.90 -18.49 3.37
N PHE A 391 8.24 -18.90 4.45
CA PHE A 391 8.92 -19.23 5.73
C PHE A 391 9.81 -20.48 5.58
N ILE A 392 9.34 -21.52 4.91
CA ILE A 392 10.13 -22.74 4.65
C ILE A 392 11.38 -22.42 3.80
N MET A 393 11.23 -21.58 2.78
CA MET A 393 12.31 -21.19 1.86
C MET A 393 13.17 -20.05 2.41
N ASN A 394 12.81 -19.46 3.55
CA ASN A 394 13.47 -18.34 4.18
C ASN A 394 13.70 -17.16 3.22
N THR A 395 12.63 -16.77 2.49
CA THR A 395 12.69 -15.60 1.59
C THR A 395 12.85 -14.31 2.37
N TYR A 396 13.12 -13.20 1.67
CA TYR A 396 13.26 -11.88 2.29
C TYR A 396 12.02 -11.49 3.11
N GLU A 397 10.84 -11.75 2.59
CA GLU A 397 9.56 -11.36 3.17
C GLU A 397 9.20 -12.12 4.46
N ALA A 398 9.78 -13.32 4.64
CA ALA A 398 9.64 -14.11 5.86
C ALA A 398 10.58 -13.65 6.97
N ARG A 399 11.51 -12.73 6.69
CA ARG A 399 12.46 -12.26 7.71
C ARG A 399 11.77 -11.41 8.76
N LEU A 400 12.35 -11.43 9.95
CA LEU A 400 11.83 -10.65 11.07
C LEU A 400 12.29 -9.21 10.98
N ALA A 401 11.32 -8.29 11.00
CA ALA A 401 11.55 -6.87 11.15
C ALA A 401 10.48 -6.28 12.07
N ARG A 402 10.75 -5.13 12.69
CA ARG A 402 9.75 -4.50 13.55
C ARG A 402 8.47 -4.11 12.79
N TRP A 403 8.61 -3.76 11.54
CA TRP A 403 7.51 -3.44 10.64
C TRP A 403 6.88 -4.69 9.98
N SER A 404 7.50 -5.89 10.11
CA SER A 404 7.02 -7.16 9.53
C SER A 404 7.33 -8.32 10.47
N ARG A 405 6.38 -8.69 11.34
CA ARG A 405 6.62 -9.69 12.40
C ARG A 405 5.54 -10.75 12.56
N VAL A 406 4.63 -10.87 11.60
CA VAL A 406 3.62 -11.93 11.64
C VAL A 406 4.27 -13.32 11.55
N THR A 407 3.56 -14.34 12.05
CA THR A 407 4.01 -15.73 11.95
C THR A 407 3.50 -16.40 10.66
N GLU A 408 3.91 -17.63 10.40
CA GLU A 408 3.54 -18.40 9.20
C GLU A 408 2.03 -18.72 9.10
N GLU A 409 1.28 -18.57 10.19
CA GLU A 409 -0.16 -18.80 10.23
C GLU A 409 -0.98 -17.59 9.75
N ALA A 410 -0.39 -16.40 9.72
CA ALA A 410 -1.11 -15.15 9.48
C ALA A 410 -1.81 -15.13 8.11
N GLU A 411 -1.16 -15.59 7.04
CA GLU A 411 -1.77 -15.67 5.70
C GLU A 411 -3.02 -16.55 5.70
N GLY A 412 -2.92 -17.73 6.29
CA GLY A 412 -4.05 -18.66 6.38
C GLY A 412 -5.24 -18.09 7.15
N LEU A 413 -4.98 -17.32 8.23
CA LEU A 413 -6.02 -16.64 8.99
C LEU A 413 -6.68 -15.53 8.16
N VAL A 414 -5.90 -14.65 7.54
CA VAL A 414 -6.42 -13.58 6.68
C VAL A 414 -7.26 -14.16 5.56
N ARG A 415 -6.74 -15.11 4.79
CA ARG A 415 -7.44 -15.74 3.68
C ARG A 415 -8.70 -16.48 4.11
N GLY A 416 -8.63 -17.19 5.24
CA GLY A 416 -9.78 -17.92 5.79
C GLY A 416 -10.93 -16.99 6.15
N GLU A 417 -10.65 -15.88 6.84
CA GLU A 417 -11.67 -14.89 7.22
C GLU A 417 -12.25 -14.16 6.00
N VAL A 418 -11.40 -13.81 5.02
CA VAL A 418 -11.86 -13.24 3.75
C VAL A 418 -12.80 -14.21 3.02
N PHE A 419 -12.46 -15.51 2.93
CA PHE A 419 -13.30 -16.52 2.28
C PHE A 419 -14.65 -16.69 2.98
N ASN A 420 -14.67 -16.61 4.31
CA ASN A 420 -15.91 -16.66 5.09
C ASN A 420 -16.78 -15.42 4.83
N ALA A 421 -16.17 -14.24 4.80
CA ALA A 421 -16.88 -12.99 4.58
C ALA A 421 -17.47 -12.88 3.17
N ILE A 422 -16.72 -13.29 2.12
CA ILE A 422 -17.23 -13.27 0.74
C ILE A 422 -18.52 -14.09 0.59
N LYS A 423 -18.68 -15.19 1.34
CA LYS A 423 -19.93 -15.98 1.31
C LYS A 423 -21.13 -15.21 1.86
N ASN A 424 -20.90 -14.30 2.80
CA ASN A 424 -21.94 -13.61 3.56
C ASN A 424 -22.30 -12.24 2.99
N ILE A 425 -21.42 -11.63 2.19
CA ILE A 425 -21.61 -10.30 1.58
C ILE A 425 -22.48 -10.34 0.30
N LYS A 426 -23.08 -11.46 -0.03
CA LYS A 426 -23.91 -11.65 -1.23
C LYS A 426 -25.28 -11.00 -1.12
#